data_df894ed2173396a3f02e1a70730437c5
#
_entry.id   df894ed2173396a3f02e1a70730437c5
#
_cell.length_a   1.000
_cell.length_b   1.000
_cell.length_c   1.000
_cell.angle_alpha   90.00
_cell.angle_beta   90.00
_cell.angle_gamma   90.00
#
_symmetry.space_group_name_H-M   'P 1'
#
loop_
_entity.id
_entity.type
_entity.pdbx_description
1 polymer ?
#
loop_
_entity_poly.entity_id
_entity_poly.type
_entity_poly.pdbx_seq_one_letter_code
_entity_poly.pdbx_strand_id
1 'polypeptide(L)'
;MKNEVHYLMSQKQLNRFLVLTKLIDGHITVKEAAESLNLSERHVKRLKKGVMNEGAAFLKHKNSNHKPLHAFSDSFIEKIISLKKSDTYKDANFKHFQELLLEHESIYISYSALYEILKKAGIKSPKKRRRFKPHRRRKRKSQEGLLIQMDATPFEWFGTNDKFALHGAIDDATGKILSLYITKNECLHGYFEVVKLIIIKFGIPVSIYTDRHAIFLSTNASKLSIEDQLAGKIVNDTQFGRAMKELGITLIPARSPQAKGRIERLWETLQSRLPVEFKIAGVKTIDEANAFLATYISKFNQQFSVEPEDTESAFRELPNDIDLNTVLCVKVTRTVDNGAVFSLYNKSFKILENNNNSSILPPRKSRIYVLINPAFGIKVQYEKTIFD
;
A
#
# COMPACT_ATOMS: atom_id res chain seq x y z
N MET A 1 22.08 31.14 57.74
CA MET A 1 21.49 29.96 57.02
C MET A 1 22.50 29.51 55.97
N LYS A 2 23.07 28.29 56.09
CA LYS A 2 23.93 27.74 55.06
C LYS A 2 23.02 27.38 53.85
N ASN A 3 23.24 28.02 52.71
CA ASN A 3 22.56 27.67 51.46
C ASN A 3 22.96 26.24 51.07
N GLU A 4 22.04 25.29 51.21
CA GLU A 4 22.25 23.92 50.72
C GLU A 4 22.22 23.94 49.20
N VAL A 5 23.32 23.49 48.58
CA VAL A 5 23.42 23.40 47.12
C VAL A 5 23.22 21.95 46.72
N HIS A 6 22.12 21.66 46.03
CA HIS A 6 21.81 20.35 45.54
C HIS A 6 22.42 20.12 44.14
N TYR A 7 23.19 19.05 43.97
CA TYR A 7 23.77 18.66 42.70
C TYR A 7 23.08 17.38 42.17
N LEU A 8 22.49 17.45 41.01
CA LEU A 8 22.06 16.24 40.28
C LEU A 8 23.28 15.60 39.62
N MET A 9 23.63 14.40 40.05
CA MET A 9 24.77 13.63 39.58
C MET A 9 24.34 12.27 39.03
N SER A 10 25.01 11.82 37.96
CA SER A 10 24.87 10.42 37.52
C SER A 10 25.58 9.50 38.52
N GLN A 11 25.19 8.21 38.57
CA GLN A 11 25.83 7.18 39.39
C GLN A 11 27.36 7.16 39.20
N LYS A 12 27.83 7.35 37.98
CA LYS A 12 29.25 7.40 37.63
C LYS A 12 29.95 8.64 38.22
N GLN A 13 29.29 9.79 38.24
CA GLN A 13 29.82 11.02 38.84
C GLN A 13 29.85 10.93 40.35
N LEU A 14 28.80 10.36 40.95
CA LEU A 14 28.72 10.12 42.38
C LEU A 14 29.87 9.20 42.86
N ASN A 15 30.08 8.07 42.16
CA ASN A 15 31.18 7.17 42.48
C ASN A 15 32.56 7.86 42.36
N ARG A 16 32.77 8.65 41.30
CA ARG A 16 34.00 9.46 41.18
C ARG A 16 34.17 10.42 42.33
N PHE A 17 33.10 11.08 42.73
CA PHE A 17 33.16 12.04 43.86
C PHE A 17 33.56 11.33 45.18
N LEU A 18 32.92 10.20 45.50
CA LEU A 18 33.22 9.42 46.70
C LEU A 18 34.69 8.93 46.75
N VAL A 19 35.20 8.42 45.62
CA VAL A 19 36.62 7.99 45.56
C VAL A 19 37.58 9.16 45.68
N LEU A 20 37.26 10.29 45.03
CA LEU A 20 38.10 11.50 45.13
C LEU A 20 38.07 12.15 46.53
N THR A 21 36.94 12.09 47.22
CA THR A 21 36.84 12.53 48.63
C THR A 21 37.76 11.71 49.54
N LYS A 22 37.72 10.34 49.41
CA LYS A 22 38.64 9.45 50.13
C LYS A 22 40.13 9.76 49.84
N LEU A 23 40.44 10.13 48.58
CA LEU A 23 41.79 10.51 48.16
C LEU A 23 42.20 11.86 48.72
N ILE A 24 41.28 12.82 48.85
CA ILE A 24 41.53 14.15 49.42
C ILE A 24 41.76 14.02 50.95
N ASP A 25 40.95 13.19 51.60
CA ASP A 25 41.03 12.92 53.04
C ASP A 25 42.23 12.02 53.41
N GLY A 26 43.01 11.58 52.41
CA GLY A 26 44.23 10.79 52.66
C GLY A 26 43.99 9.30 52.95
N HIS A 27 42.77 8.79 52.81
CA HIS A 27 42.44 7.40 53.07
C HIS A 27 42.90 6.42 51.97
N ILE A 28 43.16 6.91 50.76
CA ILE A 28 43.68 6.14 49.65
C ILE A 28 44.74 6.91 48.88
N THR A 29 45.63 6.20 48.21
CA THR A 29 46.66 6.76 47.33
C THR A 29 46.13 7.10 45.94
N VAL A 30 46.88 7.94 45.20
CA VAL A 30 46.55 8.27 43.80
C VAL A 30 46.49 7.02 42.92
N LYS A 31 47.36 6.04 43.18
CA LYS A 31 47.40 4.79 42.44
C LYS A 31 46.16 3.95 42.69
N GLU A 32 45.76 3.77 43.94
CA GLU A 32 44.52 3.03 44.28
C GLU A 32 43.27 3.74 43.76
N ALA A 33 43.20 5.06 43.77
CA ALA A 33 42.11 5.82 43.18
C ALA A 33 42.06 5.66 41.66
N ALA A 34 43.23 5.60 41.01
CA ALA A 34 43.33 5.37 39.55
C ALA A 34 42.83 3.98 39.17
N GLU A 35 43.22 2.96 39.92
CA GLU A 35 42.75 1.57 39.74
C GLU A 35 41.23 1.46 39.97
N SER A 36 40.72 2.01 41.08
CA SER A 36 39.31 2.01 41.44
C SER A 36 38.40 2.69 40.38
N LEU A 37 38.88 3.76 39.77
CA LEU A 37 38.13 4.53 38.77
C LEU A 37 38.40 4.08 37.32
N ASN A 38 39.35 3.17 37.15
CA ASN A 38 39.89 2.76 35.83
C ASN A 38 40.34 4.00 35.00
N LEU A 39 41.15 4.86 35.62
CA LEU A 39 41.66 6.09 35.02
C LEU A 39 43.18 6.17 35.20
N SER A 40 43.87 6.98 34.39
CA SER A 40 45.27 7.24 34.59
C SER A 40 45.51 8.11 35.85
N GLU A 41 46.63 7.92 36.53
CA GLU A 41 47.01 8.76 37.70
C GLU A 41 47.01 10.25 37.36
N ARG A 42 47.47 10.63 36.16
CA ARG A 42 47.45 12.02 35.69
C ARG A 42 46.01 12.58 35.64
N HIS A 43 45.07 11.77 35.22
CA HIS A 43 43.66 12.16 35.18
C HIS A 43 43.10 12.29 36.60
N VAL A 44 43.41 11.38 37.51
CA VAL A 44 42.99 11.43 38.92
C VAL A 44 43.55 12.67 39.60
N LYS A 45 44.85 13.02 39.42
CA LYS A 45 45.47 14.25 39.94
C LYS A 45 44.74 15.51 39.45
N ARG A 46 44.35 15.55 38.15
CA ARG A 46 43.54 16.63 37.56
C ARG A 46 42.14 16.72 38.20
N LEU A 47 41.47 15.59 38.36
CA LEU A 47 40.16 15.53 39.00
C LEU A 47 40.23 15.94 40.47
N LYS A 48 41.24 15.48 41.23
CA LYS A 48 41.49 15.88 42.62
C LYS A 48 41.61 17.42 42.74
N LYS A 49 42.48 18.03 41.92
CA LYS A 49 42.68 19.48 41.91
C LYS A 49 41.35 20.21 41.56
N GLY A 50 40.60 19.72 40.60
CA GLY A 50 39.32 20.32 40.21
C GLY A 50 38.27 20.23 41.33
N VAL A 51 38.15 19.06 41.98
CA VAL A 51 37.21 18.90 43.10
C VAL A 51 37.60 19.73 44.31
N MET A 52 38.91 19.91 44.60
CA MET A 52 39.37 20.78 45.66
C MET A 52 39.02 22.26 45.40
N ASN A 53 39.06 22.72 44.15
CA ASN A 53 38.80 24.11 43.78
C ASN A 53 37.31 24.42 43.58
N GLU A 54 36.57 23.54 42.91
CA GLU A 54 35.19 23.78 42.45
C GLU A 54 34.18 22.84 43.12
N GLY A 55 34.63 21.97 44.02
CA GLY A 55 33.78 20.98 44.68
C GLY A 55 33.23 19.94 43.70
N ALA A 56 32.11 19.35 44.08
CA ALA A 56 31.42 18.32 43.29
C ALA A 56 30.99 18.81 41.90
N ALA A 57 30.82 20.12 41.70
CA ALA A 57 30.42 20.72 40.43
C ALA A 57 31.42 20.45 39.29
N PHE A 58 32.73 20.35 39.62
CA PHE A 58 33.78 20.05 38.64
C PHE A 58 33.57 18.72 37.90
N LEU A 59 32.93 17.74 38.53
CA LEU A 59 32.68 16.43 37.94
C LEU A 59 31.54 16.42 36.91
N LYS A 60 30.77 17.51 36.87
CA LYS A 60 29.76 17.70 35.83
C LYS A 60 30.44 18.18 34.56
N HIS A 61 30.26 17.42 33.46
CA HIS A 61 30.89 17.82 32.21
C HIS A 61 30.38 19.20 31.76
N LYS A 62 31.28 20.11 31.39
CA LYS A 62 30.93 21.51 31.04
C LYS A 62 29.90 21.61 29.90
N ASN A 63 29.89 20.63 28.98
CA ASN A 63 28.90 20.54 27.89
C ASN A 63 27.62 19.83 28.30
N SER A 64 27.45 19.38 29.55
CA SER A 64 26.20 18.79 29.98
C SER A 64 25.12 19.88 30.05
N ASN A 65 23.98 19.64 29.42
CA ASN A 65 22.83 20.55 29.24
C ASN A 65 23.03 21.72 28.26
N HIS A 66 24.15 21.80 27.54
CA HIS A 66 24.22 22.70 26.38
C HIS A 66 23.48 22.09 25.17
N LYS A 67 22.54 22.85 24.60
CA LYS A 67 21.96 22.49 23.32
C LYS A 67 23.06 22.53 22.24
N PRO A 68 23.23 21.51 21.39
CA PRO A 68 24.17 21.60 20.28
C PRO A 68 23.85 22.79 19.37
N LEU A 69 24.87 23.39 18.75
CA LEU A 69 24.69 24.51 17.82
C LEU A 69 23.68 24.25 16.72
N HIS A 70 23.55 22.96 16.29
CA HIS A 70 22.63 22.52 15.25
C HIS A 70 21.29 21.97 15.81
N ALA A 71 20.99 22.21 17.11
CA ALA A 71 19.71 21.78 17.66
C ALA A 71 18.59 22.65 17.11
N PHE A 72 17.47 22.01 16.78
CA PHE A 72 16.27 22.73 16.37
C PHE A 72 15.80 23.69 17.46
N SER A 73 15.26 24.84 17.04
CA SER A 73 14.64 25.80 17.96
C SER A 73 13.39 25.20 18.63
N ASP A 74 13.08 25.68 19.82
CA ASP A 74 11.90 25.20 20.55
C ASP A 74 10.62 25.52 19.76
N SER A 75 10.55 26.68 19.11
CA SER A 75 9.43 27.06 18.23
C SER A 75 9.25 26.12 17.06
N PHE A 76 10.35 25.64 16.44
CA PHE A 76 10.29 24.65 15.36
C PHE A 76 9.76 23.30 15.87
N ILE A 77 10.25 22.86 17.04
CA ILE A 77 9.79 21.61 17.67
C ILE A 77 8.29 21.67 17.99
N GLU A 78 7.81 22.78 18.54
CA GLU A 78 6.39 23.00 18.84
C GLU A 78 5.55 23.00 17.57
N LYS A 79 6.02 23.61 16.47
CA LYS A 79 5.36 23.57 15.17
C LYS A 79 5.19 22.14 14.68
N ILE A 80 6.25 21.32 14.74
CA ILE A 80 6.18 19.89 14.32
C ILE A 80 5.17 19.12 15.17
N ILE A 81 5.17 19.34 16.49
CA ILE A 81 4.24 18.67 17.40
C ILE A 81 2.79 19.09 17.14
N SER A 82 2.53 20.37 16.92
CA SER A 82 1.21 20.90 16.64
C SER A 82 0.67 20.36 15.32
N LEU A 83 1.49 20.35 14.26
CA LEU A 83 1.14 19.74 12.99
C LEU A 83 0.79 18.25 13.15
N LYS A 84 1.63 17.47 13.87
CA LYS A 84 1.35 16.05 14.10
C LYS A 84 0.08 15.79 14.89
N LYS A 85 -0.31 16.68 15.77
CA LYS A 85 -1.57 16.59 16.54
C LYS A 85 -2.78 17.10 15.78
N SER A 86 -2.59 17.83 14.69
CA SER A 86 -3.69 18.34 13.86
C SER A 86 -4.55 17.20 13.32
N ASP A 87 -5.79 17.48 13.06
CA ASP A 87 -6.73 16.50 12.53
C ASP A 87 -6.25 15.91 11.19
N THR A 88 -5.58 16.73 10.38
CA THR A 88 -5.04 16.34 9.07
C THR A 88 -3.96 15.25 9.16
N TYR A 89 -3.00 15.39 10.11
CA TYR A 89 -1.80 14.54 10.15
C TYR A 89 -1.76 13.53 11.29
N LYS A 90 -2.73 13.55 12.23
CA LYS A 90 -2.71 12.68 13.41
C LYS A 90 -2.59 11.18 13.09
N ASP A 91 -3.24 10.74 12.00
CA ASP A 91 -3.31 9.34 11.59
C ASP A 91 -2.13 8.91 10.70
N ALA A 92 -1.31 9.85 10.21
CA ALA A 92 -0.11 9.53 9.43
C ALA A 92 0.94 8.81 10.27
N ASN A 93 1.50 7.70 9.78
CA ASN A 93 2.69 7.12 10.40
C ASN A 93 3.90 8.06 10.25
N PHE A 94 4.92 7.93 11.11
CA PHE A 94 6.02 8.89 11.17
C PHE A 94 6.79 9.06 9.85
N LYS A 95 6.93 7.98 9.06
CA LYS A 95 7.60 8.07 7.76
C LYS A 95 6.74 8.82 6.74
N HIS A 96 5.45 8.51 6.70
CA HIS A 96 4.51 9.23 5.85
C HIS A 96 4.38 10.71 6.28
N PHE A 97 4.32 10.98 7.59
CA PHE A 97 4.29 12.35 8.10
C PHE A 97 5.55 13.15 7.71
N GLN A 98 6.73 12.53 7.72
CA GLN A 98 7.97 13.17 7.23
C GLN A 98 7.84 13.60 5.77
N GLU A 99 7.26 12.76 4.94
CA GLU A 99 7.06 13.02 3.52
C GLU A 99 6.04 14.14 3.29
N LEU A 100 4.91 14.10 4.02
CA LEU A 100 3.88 15.15 3.99
C LEU A 100 4.38 16.50 4.50
N LEU A 101 5.28 16.53 5.50
CA LEU A 101 5.92 17.77 5.96
C LEU A 101 6.76 18.41 4.85
N LEU A 102 7.46 17.61 4.06
CA LEU A 102 8.22 18.14 2.91
C LEU A 102 7.28 18.64 1.81
N GLU A 103 6.26 17.88 1.49
CA GLU A 103 5.36 18.12 0.35
C GLU A 103 4.43 19.32 0.59
N HIS A 104 3.80 19.39 1.75
CA HIS A 104 2.75 20.38 2.05
C HIS A 104 3.22 21.55 2.92
N GLU A 105 4.21 21.32 3.78
CA GLU A 105 4.68 22.35 4.73
C GLU A 105 6.04 22.93 4.35
N SER A 106 6.69 22.41 3.29
CA SER A 106 8.06 22.74 2.89
C SER A 106 9.08 22.57 4.02
N ILE A 107 8.85 21.62 4.93
CA ILE A 107 9.71 21.34 6.07
C ILE A 107 10.58 20.12 5.78
N TYR A 108 11.88 20.32 5.66
CA TYR A 108 12.87 19.25 5.56
C TYR A 108 13.39 18.86 6.94
N ILE A 109 13.17 17.62 7.35
CA ILE A 109 13.64 17.04 8.60
C ILE A 109 14.06 15.59 8.40
N SER A 110 15.18 15.16 9.00
CA SER A 110 15.57 13.75 8.93
C SER A 110 14.60 12.87 9.75
N TYR A 111 14.42 11.62 9.34
CA TYR A 111 13.53 10.70 10.06
C TYR A 111 13.95 10.49 11.52
N SER A 112 15.26 10.39 11.78
CA SER A 112 15.78 10.22 13.13
C SER A 112 15.47 11.41 14.03
N ALA A 113 15.63 12.64 13.54
CA ALA A 113 15.30 13.84 14.27
C ALA A 113 13.79 13.96 14.54
N LEU A 114 12.97 13.71 13.52
CA LEU A 114 11.50 13.69 13.67
C LEU A 114 11.07 12.65 14.71
N TYR A 115 11.62 11.44 14.63
CA TYR A 115 11.31 10.37 15.59
C TYR A 115 11.63 10.77 17.03
N GLU A 116 12.80 11.37 17.27
CA GLU A 116 13.19 11.81 18.63
C GLU A 116 12.32 12.97 19.14
N ILE A 117 11.95 13.93 18.29
CA ILE A 117 11.03 15.01 18.66
C ILE A 117 9.67 14.43 19.09
N LEU A 118 9.07 13.59 18.25
CA LEU A 118 7.75 13.02 18.52
C LEU A 118 7.75 12.07 19.72
N LYS A 119 8.83 11.28 19.88
CA LYS A 119 9.02 10.39 21.03
C LYS A 119 9.14 11.17 22.34
N LYS A 120 9.93 12.26 22.38
CA LYS A 120 10.05 13.14 23.57
C LYS A 120 8.71 13.79 23.91
N ALA A 121 7.89 14.12 22.91
CA ALA A 121 6.54 14.63 23.10
C ALA A 121 5.52 13.54 23.52
N GLY A 122 5.93 12.28 23.70
CA GLY A 122 5.05 11.17 24.06
C GLY A 122 4.13 10.68 22.93
N ILE A 123 4.34 11.15 21.69
CA ILE A 123 3.51 10.79 20.54
C ILE A 123 3.99 9.42 19.99
N LYS A 124 3.04 8.50 19.83
CA LYS A 124 3.32 7.16 19.27
C LYS A 124 2.91 7.10 17.79
N SER A 125 3.69 6.37 17.00
CA SER A 125 3.29 6.11 15.61
C SER A 125 2.08 5.18 15.56
N PRO A 126 1.06 5.45 14.72
CA PRO A 126 -0.07 4.54 14.51
C PRO A 126 0.37 3.16 14.03
N LYS A 127 1.43 3.09 13.25
CA LYS A 127 1.96 1.82 12.72
C LYS A 127 2.70 1.04 13.81
N LYS A 128 2.12 -0.09 14.24
CA LYS A 128 2.77 -1.01 15.18
C LYS A 128 3.92 -1.76 14.51
N ARG A 129 5.10 -1.79 15.14
CA ARG A 129 6.21 -2.65 14.69
C ARG A 129 5.88 -4.11 15.02
N ARG A 130 5.78 -4.95 14.01
CA ARG A 130 5.71 -6.41 14.18
C ARG A 130 7.12 -6.95 14.39
N ARG A 131 7.27 -8.00 15.24
CA ARG A 131 8.55 -8.72 15.36
C ARG A 131 8.91 -9.31 14.00
N PHE A 132 10.17 -9.14 13.60
CA PHE A 132 10.68 -9.75 12.38
C PHE A 132 10.55 -11.27 12.48
N LYS A 133 9.83 -11.88 11.53
CA LYS A 133 9.81 -13.31 11.32
C LYS A 133 10.54 -13.59 10.01
N PRO A 134 11.59 -14.42 10.02
CA PRO A 134 12.28 -14.78 8.78
C PRO A 134 11.31 -15.53 7.88
N HIS A 135 11.05 -14.99 6.71
CA HIS A 135 10.25 -15.63 5.67
C HIS A 135 11.11 -15.84 4.43
N ARG A 136 10.99 -17.01 3.82
CA ARG A 136 11.63 -17.25 2.52
C ARG A 136 10.96 -16.36 1.48
N ARG A 137 11.69 -15.42 0.91
CA ARG A 137 11.15 -14.50 -0.11
C ARG A 137 11.06 -15.24 -1.44
N ARG A 138 9.90 -15.19 -2.10
CA ARG A 138 9.75 -15.65 -3.48
C ARG A 138 10.49 -14.67 -4.40
N LYS A 139 11.30 -15.20 -5.35
CA LYS A 139 11.95 -14.37 -6.38
C LYS A 139 10.88 -13.61 -7.18
N ARG A 140 11.18 -12.39 -7.58
CA ARG A 140 10.34 -11.59 -8.49
C ARG A 140 10.34 -12.25 -9.88
N LYS A 141 9.33 -11.96 -10.69
CA LYS A 141 9.40 -12.23 -12.13
C LYS A 141 10.46 -11.33 -12.76
N SER A 142 11.02 -11.78 -13.88
CA SER A 142 12.11 -11.04 -14.56
C SER A 142 11.61 -9.78 -15.26
N GLN A 143 10.44 -9.83 -15.89
CA GLN A 143 9.90 -8.77 -16.75
C GLN A 143 8.61 -8.20 -16.21
N GLU A 144 8.38 -6.90 -16.43
CA GLU A 144 7.11 -6.24 -16.18
C GLU A 144 6.02 -6.80 -17.09
N GLY A 145 4.83 -7.06 -16.55
CA GLY A 145 3.70 -7.62 -17.31
C GLY A 145 3.64 -9.15 -17.38
N LEU A 146 4.69 -9.88 -16.98
CA LEU A 146 4.65 -11.35 -16.94
C LEU A 146 3.64 -11.90 -15.93
N LEU A 147 3.55 -11.29 -14.76
CA LEU A 147 2.65 -11.71 -13.70
C LEU A 147 2.14 -10.51 -12.91
N ILE A 148 0.85 -10.34 -12.92
CA ILE A 148 0.15 -9.32 -12.12
C ILE A 148 -0.53 -10.01 -10.95
N GLN A 149 -0.42 -9.47 -9.74
CA GLN A 149 -1.23 -9.89 -8.61
C GLN A 149 -2.43 -8.96 -8.50
N MET A 150 -3.63 -9.51 -8.50
CA MET A 150 -4.88 -8.78 -8.42
C MET A 150 -5.68 -9.22 -7.20
N ASP A 151 -6.29 -8.24 -6.52
CA ASP A 151 -7.07 -8.46 -5.30
C ASP A 151 -7.96 -7.26 -5.00
N ALA A 152 -8.86 -7.39 -4.02
CA ALA A 152 -9.59 -6.27 -3.46
C ALA A 152 -9.50 -6.29 -1.93
N THR A 153 -9.61 -5.11 -1.32
CA THR A 153 -9.63 -4.99 0.14
C THR A 153 -10.69 -4.00 0.59
N PRO A 154 -11.62 -4.44 1.46
CA PRO A 154 -12.58 -3.53 2.10
C PRO A 154 -11.90 -2.76 3.24
N PHE A 155 -12.06 -1.44 3.25
CA PHE A 155 -11.50 -0.58 4.31
C PHE A 155 -12.27 0.74 4.43
N GLU A 156 -12.08 1.46 5.54
CA GLU A 156 -12.67 2.78 5.83
C GLU A 156 -11.85 3.90 5.18
N TRP A 157 -11.87 3.96 3.84
CA TRP A 157 -10.98 4.84 3.07
C TRP A 157 -11.21 6.32 3.29
N PHE A 158 -12.44 6.72 3.58
CA PHE A 158 -12.84 8.14 3.74
C PHE A 158 -12.86 8.61 5.20
N GLY A 159 -12.39 7.78 6.14
CA GLY A 159 -12.42 8.11 7.58
C GLY A 159 -13.82 8.10 8.19
N THR A 160 -14.79 7.51 7.50
CA THR A 160 -16.12 7.16 8.00
C THR A 160 -16.12 5.70 8.48
N ASN A 161 -17.17 5.27 9.21
CA ASN A 161 -17.32 3.87 9.58
C ASN A 161 -17.73 2.96 8.40
N ASP A 162 -18.01 3.55 7.24
CA ASP A 162 -18.38 2.81 6.04
C ASP A 162 -17.16 2.24 5.36
N LYS A 163 -17.22 0.96 5.00
CA LYS A 163 -16.18 0.27 4.24
C LYS A 163 -16.51 0.27 2.76
N PHE A 164 -15.50 0.58 1.96
CA PHE A 164 -15.56 0.52 0.50
C PHE A 164 -14.47 -0.44 0.02
N ALA A 165 -14.72 -1.12 -1.09
CA ALA A 165 -13.76 -2.06 -1.66
C ALA A 165 -12.81 -1.34 -2.62
N LEU A 166 -11.51 -1.37 -2.31
CA LEU A 166 -10.45 -0.95 -3.23
C LEU A 166 -9.96 -2.17 -3.99
N HIS A 167 -10.25 -2.21 -5.29
CA HIS A 167 -9.70 -3.19 -6.22
C HIS A 167 -8.35 -2.69 -6.73
N GLY A 168 -7.41 -3.58 -6.91
CA GLY A 168 -6.10 -3.16 -7.39
C GLY A 168 -5.26 -4.29 -7.97
N ALA A 169 -4.24 -3.87 -8.71
CA ALA A 169 -3.30 -4.75 -9.34
C ALA A 169 -1.88 -4.23 -9.19
N ILE A 170 -0.96 -5.14 -8.83
CA ILE A 170 0.46 -4.85 -8.67
C ILE A 170 1.27 -5.77 -9.58
N ASP A 171 2.25 -5.22 -10.26
CA ASP A 171 3.19 -6.02 -11.04
C ASP A 171 4.17 -6.77 -10.14
N ASP A 172 4.41 -8.04 -10.43
CA ASP A 172 5.28 -8.90 -9.61
C ASP A 172 6.75 -8.56 -9.79
N ALA A 173 7.17 -8.15 -10.96
CA ALA A 173 8.58 -7.83 -11.28
C ALA A 173 9.00 -6.51 -10.62
N THR A 174 8.26 -5.46 -10.86
CA THR A 174 8.62 -4.09 -10.47
C THR A 174 8.04 -3.67 -9.13
N GLY A 175 6.91 -4.28 -8.72
CA GLY A 175 6.14 -3.81 -7.58
C GLY A 175 5.39 -2.51 -7.86
N LYS A 176 5.28 -2.07 -9.12
CA LYS A 176 4.44 -0.94 -9.52
C LYS A 176 2.98 -1.26 -9.32
N ILE A 177 2.23 -0.32 -8.79
CA ILE A 177 0.77 -0.35 -8.87
C ILE A 177 0.41 -0.06 -10.32
N LEU A 178 -0.29 -0.99 -10.96
CA LEU A 178 -0.72 -0.82 -12.34
C LEU A 178 -2.06 -0.10 -12.43
N SER A 179 -2.98 -0.43 -11.53
CA SER A 179 -4.29 0.21 -11.44
C SER A 179 -4.90 0.05 -10.05
N LEU A 180 -5.72 1.02 -9.64
CA LEU A 180 -6.57 1.00 -8.46
C LEU A 180 -7.95 1.52 -8.84
N TYR A 181 -9.00 0.92 -8.26
CA TYR A 181 -10.38 1.35 -8.48
C TYR A 181 -11.25 1.08 -7.25
N ILE A 182 -11.95 2.10 -6.75
CA ILE A 182 -12.86 1.98 -5.59
C ILE A 182 -14.30 1.76 -6.05
N THR A 183 -14.99 0.84 -5.37
CA THR A 183 -16.42 0.63 -5.47
C THR A 183 -17.05 0.46 -4.09
N LYS A 184 -18.37 0.46 -4.01
CA LYS A 184 -19.07 0.28 -2.73
C LYS A 184 -18.73 -1.07 -2.09
N ASN A 185 -18.76 -2.15 -2.89
CA ASN A 185 -18.44 -3.50 -2.44
C ASN A 185 -17.51 -4.18 -3.46
N GLU A 186 -16.82 -5.23 -3.06
CA GLU A 186 -16.07 -6.07 -3.99
C GLU A 186 -17.00 -6.66 -5.06
N CYS A 187 -16.71 -6.42 -6.34
CA CYS A 187 -17.56 -6.80 -7.44
C CYS A 187 -16.81 -6.99 -8.76
N LEU A 188 -17.44 -7.68 -9.68
CA LEU A 188 -16.91 -7.96 -11.02
C LEU A 188 -16.58 -6.67 -11.79
N HIS A 189 -17.43 -5.64 -11.66
CA HIS A 189 -17.22 -4.35 -12.32
C HIS A 189 -15.91 -3.71 -11.90
N GLY A 190 -15.61 -3.67 -10.58
CA GLY A 190 -14.35 -3.12 -10.09
C GLY A 190 -13.12 -3.83 -10.66
N TYR A 191 -13.17 -5.15 -10.79
CA TYR A 191 -12.08 -5.91 -11.41
C TYR A 191 -11.99 -5.66 -12.92
N PHE A 192 -13.09 -5.50 -13.61
CA PHE A 192 -13.08 -5.14 -15.03
C PHE A 192 -12.50 -3.77 -15.27
N GLU A 193 -12.84 -2.77 -14.44
CA GLU A 193 -12.24 -1.43 -14.55
C GLU A 193 -10.73 -1.46 -14.28
N VAL A 194 -10.26 -2.24 -13.28
CA VAL A 194 -8.82 -2.43 -13.04
C VAL A 194 -8.13 -3.02 -14.27
N VAL A 195 -8.67 -4.09 -14.88
CA VAL A 195 -8.09 -4.70 -16.09
C VAL A 195 -8.13 -3.74 -17.27
N LYS A 196 -9.23 -3.03 -17.47
CA LYS A 196 -9.39 -2.03 -18.54
C LYS A 196 -8.33 -0.95 -18.46
N LEU A 197 -8.13 -0.36 -17.28
CA LEU A 197 -7.12 0.68 -17.04
C LEU A 197 -5.69 0.16 -17.28
N ILE A 198 -5.40 -1.08 -16.90
CA ILE A 198 -4.10 -1.72 -17.17
C ILE A 198 -3.87 -1.82 -18.68
N ILE A 199 -4.85 -2.39 -19.40
CA ILE A 199 -4.70 -2.64 -20.84
C ILE A 199 -4.56 -1.34 -21.62
N ILE A 200 -5.32 -0.31 -21.28
CA ILE A 200 -5.23 1.01 -21.92
C ILE A 200 -3.85 1.66 -21.69
N LYS A 201 -3.28 1.50 -20.50
CA LYS A 201 -2.04 2.19 -20.13
C LYS A 201 -0.77 1.43 -20.46
N PHE A 202 -0.79 0.10 -20.32
CA PHE A 202 0.40 -0.75 -20.41
C PHE A 202 0.30 -1.81 -21.50
N GLY A 203 -0.91 -2.20 -21.89
CA GLY A 203 -1.17 -3.33 -22.76
C GLY A 203 -1.70 -4.57 -22.03
N ILE A 204 -1.85 -5.67 -22.75
CA ILE A 204 -2.38 -6.94 -22.26
C ILE A 204 -1.30 -7.72 -21.53
N PRO A 205 -1.45 -8.02 -20.21
CA PRO A 205 -0.48 -8.81 -19.46
C PRO A 205 -0.50 -10.30 -19.87
N VAL A 206 0.58 -11.01 -19.59
CA VAL A 206 0.67 -12.45 -19.86
C VAL A 206 -0.16 -13.25 -18.88
N SER A 207 -0.11 -12.94 -17.59
CA SER A 207 -0.86 -13.69 -16.58
C SER A 207 -1.29 -12.83 -15.39
N ILE A 208 -2.44 -13.21 -14.82
CA ILE A 208 -3.00 -12.58 -13.61
C ILE A 208 -3.14 -13.64 -12.51
N TYR A 209 -2.64 -13.32 -11.33
CA TYR A 209 -2.69 -14.13 -10.13
C TYR A 209 -3.81 -13.62 -9.21
N THR A 210 -4.83 -14.43 -8.99
CA THR A 210 -6.00 -14.10 -8.16
C THR A 210 -6.16 -15.06 -7.00
N ASP A 211 -7.02 -14.76 -6.04
CA ASP A 211 -7.49 -15.76 -5.09
C ASP A 211 -8.52 -16.72 -5.75
N ARG A 212 -9.15 -17.56 -4.92
CA ARG A 212 -10.18 -18.50 -5.36
C ARG A 212 -11.60 -17.97 -5.15
N HIS A 213 -11.77 -16.66 -5.14
CA HIS A 213 -13.10 -16.06 -5.01
C HIS A 213 -14.00 -16.46 -6.19
N ALA A 214 -15.31 -16.55 -5.95
CA ALA A 214 -16.30 -16.98 -6.96
C ALA A 214 -16.35 -16.11 -8.23
N ILE A 215 -15.85 -14.89 -8.15
CA ILE A 215 -15.69 -13.99 -9.32
C ILE A 215 -14.67 -14.56 -10.30
N PHE A 216 -13.59 -15.17 -9.82
CA PHE A 216 -12.47 -15.66 -10.65
C PHE A 216 -12.62 -17.13 -11.02
N LEU A 217 -13.15 -17.94 -10.12
CA LEU A 217 -13.28 -19.39 -10.31
C LEU A 217 -14.71 -19.83 -10.09
N SER A 218 -15.21 -20.65 -11.02
CA SER A 218 -16.51 -21.30 -10.81
C SER A 218 -16.44 -22.25 -9.62
N THR A 219 -17.35 -22.11 -8.66
CA THR A 219 -17.48 -23.01 -7.51
C THR A 219 -17.75 -24.46 -7.91
N ASN A 220 -18.24 -24.68 -9.11
CA ASN A 220 -18.51 -26.01 -9.66
C ASN A 220 -17.24 -26.68 -10.21
N ALA A 221 -16.19 -25.92 -10.55
CA ALA A 221 -14.93 -26.49 -11.03
C ALA A 221 -14.22 -27.37 -9.97
N SER A 222 -14.36 -27.01 -8.69
CA SER A 222 -13.80 -27.81 -7.58
C SER A 222 -14.69 -28.99 -7.17
N LYS A 223 -15.89 -29.10 -7.68
CA LYS A 223 -16.88 -30.16 -7.38
C LYS A 223 -16.98 -31.24 -8.46
N LEU A 224 -16.25 -31.09 -9.56
CA LEU A 224 -16.18 -32.14 -10.57
C LEU A 224 -15.46 -33.35 -10.00
N SER A 225 -16.12 -34.50 -9.98
CA SER A 225 -15.47 -35.78 -9.67
C SER A 225 -14.41 -36.10 -10.74
N ILE A 226 -13.48 -37.00 -10.42
CA ILE A 226 -12.48 -37.47 -11.39
C ILE A 226 -13.17 -38.07 -12.59
N GLU A 227 -14.29 -38.77 -12.38
CA GLU A 227 -15.14 -39.35 -13.42
C GLU A 227 -15.79 -38.29 -14.34
N ASP A 228 -16.28 -37.19 -13.76
CA ASP A 228 -16.82 -36.05 -14.51
C ASP A 228 -15.74 -35.38 -15.36
N GLN A 229 -14.51 -35.27 -14.83
CA GLN A 229 -13.35 -34.72 -15.57
C GLN A 229 -12.94 -35.64 -16.72
N LEU A 230 -12.94 -36.96 -16.51
CA LEU A 230 -12.64 -37.95 -17.52
C LEU A 230 -13.76 -38.04 -18.55
N ALA A 231 -15.02 -37.80 -18.16
CA ALA A 231 -16.16 -37.75 -19.06
C ALA A 231 -16.24 -36.44 -19.88
N GLY A 232 -15.25 -35.55 -19.73
CA GLY A 232 -15.17 -34.28 -20.48
C GLY A 232 -16.22 -33.24 -20.07
N LYS A 233 -16.80 -33.34 -18.87
CA LYS A 233 -17.73 -32.31 -18.38
C LYS A 233 -17.03 -30.95 -18.30
N ILE A 234 -17.50 -30.01 -19.11
CA ILE A 234 -16.98 -28.64 -19.14
C ILE A 234 -17.72 -27.81 -18.08
N VAL A 235 -16.98 -27.20 -17.18
CA VAL A 235 -17.51 -26.18 -16.29
C VAL A 235 -17.44 -24.84 -17.01
N ASN A 236 -18.55 -24.13 -17.02
CA ASN A 236 -18.60 -22.80 -17.61
C ASN A 236 -17.64 -21.87 -16.84
N ASP A 237 -16.83 -21.15 -17.60
CA ASP A 237 -15.97 -20.09 -17.05
C ASP A 237 -16.82 -19.04 -16.32
N THR A 238 -16.27 -18.42 -15.29
CA THR A 238 -16.87 -17.21 -14.73
C THR A 238 -16.83 -16.09 -15.77
N GLN A 239 -17.61 -15.02 -15.56
CA GLN A 239 -17.58 -13.87 -16.48
C GLN A 239 -16.18 -13.25 -16.56
N PHE A 240 -15.46 -13.21 -15.43
CA PHE A 240 -14.07 -12.75 -15.40
C PHE A 240 -13.15 -13.72 -16.15
N GLY A 241 -13.24 -15.02 -15.86
CA GLY A 241 -12.44 -16.04 -16.55
C GLY A 241 -12.64 -16.04 -18.07
N ARG A 242 -13.91 -15.91 -18.52
CA ARG A 242 -14.25 -15.77 -19.95
C ARG A 242 -13.55 -14.55 -20.57
N ALA A 243 -13.65 -13.37 -19.92
CA ALA A 243 -13.05 -12.16 -20.45
C ALA A 243 -11.51 -12.27 -20.52
N MET A 244 -10.87 -12.85 -19.51
CA MET A 244 -9.42 -13.10 -19.55
C MET A 244 -9.02 -14.04 -20.67
N LYS A 245 -9.81 -15.09 -20.91
CA LYS A 245 -9.59 -16.02 -22.01
C LYS A 245 -9.75 -15.36 -23.39
N GLU A 246 -10.75 -14.50 -23.57
CA GLU A 246 -10.92 -13.72 -24.80
C GLU A 246 -9.74 -12.78 -25.07
N LEU A 247 -9.10 -12.24 -24.03
CA LEU A 247 -7.90 -11.38 -24.12
C LEU A 247 -6.59 -12.20 -24.19
N GLY A 248 -6.65 -13.53 -24.13
CA GLY A 248 -5.47 -14.38 -24.09
C GLY A 248 -4.61 -14.19 -22.82
N ILE A 249 -5.23 -13.82 -21.70
CA ILE A 249 -4.58 -13.65 -20.40
C ILE A 249 -4.73 -14.95 -19.61
N THR A 250 -3.61 -15.49 -19.12
CA THR A 250 -3.61 -16.69 -18.28
C THR A 250 -4.03 -16.35 -16.85
N LEU A 251 -5.15 -16.90 -16.39
CA LEU A 251 -5.61 -16.75 -15.02
C LEU A 251 -4.98 -17.83 -14.14
N ILE A 252 -4.26 -17.44 -13.09
CA ILE A 252 -3.58 -18.36 -12.17
C ILE A 252 -4.20 -18.24 -10.77
N PRO A 253 -4.96 -19.24 -10.30
CA PRO A 253 -5.53 -19.22 -8.97
C PRO A 253 -4.46 -19.45 -7.90
N ALA A 254 -4.42 -18.62 -6.86
CA ALA A 254 -3.51 -18.76 -5.74
C ALA A 254 -3.78 -20.07 -4.98
N ARG A 255 -2.72 -20.88 -4.78
CA ARG A 255 -2.79 -22.09 -3.97
C ARG A 255 -2.58 -21.82 -2.49
N SER A 256 -1.98 -20.68 -2.13
CA SER A 256 -1.73 -20.29 -0.74
C SER A 256 -1.74 -18.77 -0.60
N PRO A 257 -2.08 -18.23 0.60
CA PRO A 257 -2.01 -16.79 0.88
C PRO A 257 -0.61 -16.21 0.65
N GLN A 258 0.44 -16.96 1.00
CA GLN A 258 1.83 -16.50 0.85
C GLN A 258 2.22 -16.17 -0.60
N ALA A 259 1.52 -16.75 -1.54
CA ALA A 259 1.76 -16.50 -2.97
C ALA A 259 1.33 -15.08 -3.40
N LYS A 260 0.41 -14.43 -2.68
CA LYS A 260 -0.08 -13.06 -2.91
C LYS A 260 0.59 -12.01 -2.00
N GLY A 261 1.70 -12.31 -1.35
CA GLY A 261 2.34 -11.46 -0.35
C GLY A 261 2.81 -10.08 -0.83
N ARG A 262 2.80 -9.77 -2.15
CA ARG A 262 3.10 -8.42 -2.66
C ARG A 262 1.87 -7.52 -2.56
N ILE A 263 0.72 -8.00 -3.02
CA ILE A 263 -0.51 -7.22 -2.95
C ILE A 263 -1.00 -7.08 -1.50
N GLU A 264 -0.79 -8.08 -0.64
CA GLU A 264 -1.08 -7.97 0.80
C GLU A 264 -0.26 -6.84 1.46
N ARG A 265 1.04 -6.72 1.13
CA ARG A 265 1.88 -5.62 1.61
C ARG A 265 1.49 -4.28 1.00
N LEU A 266 1.01 -4.26 -0.23
CA LEU A 266 0.44 -3.07 -0.84
C LEU A 266 -0.75 -2.59 -0.02
N TRP A 267 -1.69 -3.48 0.32
CA TRP A 267 -2.86 -3.13 1.14
C TRP A 267 -2.46 -2.57 2.50
N GLU A 268 -1.52 -3.19 3.22
CA GLU A 268 -0.99 -2.65 4.49
C GLU A 268 -0.43 -1.23 4.32
N THR A 269 0.21 -0.95 3.20
CA THR A 269 0.79 0.36 2.91
C THR A 269 -0.28 1.38 2.56
N LEU A 270 -1.23 1.04 1.69
CA LEU A 270 -2.31 1.92 1.27
C LEU A 270 -3.26 2.22 2.42
N GLN A 271 -3.66 1.23 3.23
CA GLN A 271 -4.49 1.43 4.42
C GLN A 271 -3.84 2.39 5.45
N SER A 272 -2.51 2.44 5.50
CA SER A 272 -1.77 3.35 6.37
C SER A 272 -1.59 4.76 5.79
N ARG A 273 -1.74 4.94 4.46
CA ARG A 273 -1.43 6.20 3.77
C ARG A 273 -2.63 6.85 3.12
N LEU A 274 -3.39 6.09 2.34
CA LEU A 274 -4.42 6.60 1.45
C LEU A 274 -5.54 7.38 2.18
N PRO A 275 -6.01 6.97 3.38
CA PRO A 275 -6.99 7.77 4.12
C PRO A 275 -6.49 9.18 4.49
N VAL A 276 -5.19 9.31 4.79
CA VAL A 276 -4.58 10.62 5.08
C VAL A 276 -4.47 11.45 3.81
N GLU A 277 -4.03 10.85 2.70
CA GLU A 277 -3.95 11.51 1.39
C GLU A 277 -5.33 11.98 0.91
N PHE A 278 -6.37 11.14 1.04
CA PHE A 278 -7.75 11.52 0.72
C PHE A 278 -8.24 12.68 1.58
N LYS A 279 -7.91 12.68 2.86
CA LYS A 279 -8.28 13.77 3.78
C LYS A 279 -7.62 15.07 3.40
N ILE A 280 -6.33 15.06 3.05
CA ILE A 280 -5.58 16.24 2.59
C ILE A 280 -6.17 16.77 1.29
N ALA A 281 -6.48 15.89 0.34
CA ALA A 281 -7.06 16.25 -0.96
C ALA A 281 -8.56 16.59 -0.90
N GLY A 282 -9.21 16.43 0.26
CA GLY A 282 -10.65 16.69 0.42
C GLY A 282 -11.56 15.68 -0.27
N VAL A 283 -11.07 14.49 -0.61
CA VAL A 283 -11.80 13.41 -1.29
C VAL A 283 -12.81 12.78 -0.34
N LYS A 284 -14.09 12.72 -0.76
CA LYS A 284 -15.21 12.22 0.04
C LYS A 284 -16.10 11.23 -0.68
N THR A 285 -16.05 11.19 -2.00
CA THR A 285 -16.90 10.34 -2.83
C THR A 285 -16.08 9.30 -3.60
N ILE A 286 -16.76 8.24 -4.08
CA ILE A 286 -16.13 7.20 -4.90
C ILE A 286 -15.54 7.78 -6.19
N ASP A 287 -16.27 8.70 -6.84
CA ASP A 287 -15.83 9.29 -8.11
C ASP A 287 -14.61 10.18 -7.93
N GLU A 288 -14.60 11.04 -6.90
CA GLU A 288 -13.44 11.83 -6.52
C GLU A 288 -12.24 10.95 -6.17
N ALA A 289 -12.46 9.84 -5.47
CA ALA A 289 -11.42 8.89 -5.13
C ALA A 289 -10.82 8.23 -6.37
N ASN A 290 -11.64 7.77 -7.31
CA ASN A 290 -11.17 7.16 -8.55
C ASN A 290 -10.37 8.16 -9.41
N ALA A 291 -10.79 9.42 -9.47
CA ALA A 291 -10.05 10.49 -10.12
C ALA A 291 -8.70 10.76 -9.43
N PHE A 292 -8.68 10.82 -8.09
CA PHE A 292 -7.45 11.01 -7.30
C PHE A 292 -6.46 9.86 -7.46
N LEU A 293 -6.93 8.62 -7.46
CA LEU A 293 -6.09 7.43 -7.57
C LEU A 293 -5.27 7.41 -8.87
N ALA A 294 -5.78 7.97 -9.96
CA ALA A 294 -5.06 8.05 -11.24
C ALA A 294 -3.73 8.82 -11.11
N THR A 295 -3.71 9.90 -10.32
CA THR A 295 -2.52 10.72 -10.05
C THR A 295 -1.66 10.12 -8.93
N TYR A 296 -2.29 9.62 -7.88
CA TYR A 296 -1.61 9.04 -6.73
C TYR A 296 -0.73 7.82 -7.09
N ILE A 297 -1.17 6.98 -8.02
CA ILE A 297 -0.41 5.82 -8.50
C ILE A 297 0.97 6.25 -9.00
N SER A 298 1.07 7.34 -9.73
CA SER A 298 2.35 7.83 -10.26
C SER A 298 3.31 8.24 -9.15
N LYS A 299 2.81 8.99 -8.15
CA LYS A 299 3.55 9.38 -6.94
C LYS A 299 4.03 8.14 -6.17
N PHE A 300 3.15 7.18 -5.96
CA PHE A 300 3.47 5.94 -5.24
C PHE A 300 4.55 5.13 -5.97
N ASN A 301 4.41 4.95 -7.28
CA ASN A 301 5.33 4.16 -8.07
C ASN A 301 6.74 4.77 -8.12
N GLN A 302 6.88 6.09 -8.20
CA GLN A 302 8.19 6.77 -8.12
C GLN A 302 8.92 6.43 -6.82
N GLN A 303 8.19 6.24 -5.72
CA GLN A 303 8.78 6.02 -4.41
C GLN A 303 9.05 4.54 -4.10
N PHE A 304 8.21 3.62 -4.58
CA PHE A 304 8.19 2.24 -4.10
C PHE A 304 8.49 1.18 -5.16
N SER A 305 8.49 1.54 -6.43
CA SER A 305 8.84 0.58 -7.48
C SER A 305 10.35 0.32 -7.53
N VAL A 306 10.70 -0.79 -8.16
CA VAL A 306 12.08 -1.18 -8.44
C VAL A 306 12.21 -1.53 -9.92
N GLU A 307 13.39 -1.43 -10.46
CA GLU A 307 13.68 -1.87 -11.82
C GLU A 307 13.53 -3.40 -11.94
N PRO A 308 12.95 -3.91 -13.03
CA PRO A 308 12.89 -5.34 -13.31
C PRO A 308 14.27 -5.91 -13.63
N GLU A 309 14.42 -7.23 -13.55
CA GLU A 309 15.69 -7.92 -13.93
C GLU A 309 15.96 -7.79 -15.43
N ASP A 310 14.91 -7.81 -16.24
CA ASP A 310 14.91 -7.60 -17.67
C ASP A 310 14.03 -6.39 -17.99
N THR A 311 14.60 -5.41 -18.69
CA THR A 311 13.93 -4.14 -19.03
C THR A 311 12.91 -4.27 -20.16
N GLU A 312 12.93 -5.38 -20.91
CA GLU A 312 11.93 -5.65 -21.93
C GLU A 312 10.56 -5.93 -21.29
N SER A 313 9.52 -5.26 -21.79
CA SER A 313 8.17 -5.43 -21.28
C SER A 313 7.51 -6.65 -21.89
N ALA A 314 6.84 -7.46 -21.05
CA ALA A 314 6.05 -8.60 -21.50
C ALA A 314 4.59 -8.23 -21.80
N PHE A 315 4.17 -6.98 -21.67
CA PHE A 315 2.86 -6.52 -22.11
C PHE A 315 2.73 -6.61 -23.63
N ARG A 316 1.57 -7.07 -24.08
CA ARG A 316 1.24 -7.16 -25.51
C ARG A 316 0.33 -6.00 -25.91
N GLU A 317 0.48 -5.52 -27.12
CA GLU A 317 -0.42 -4.51 -27.66
C GLU A 317 -1.86 -5.01 -27.76
N LEU A 318 -2.82 -4.11 -27.53
CA LEU A 318 -4.24 -4.40 -27.75
C LEU A 318 -4.52 -4.37 -29.26
N PRO A 319 -5.04 -5.45 -29.87
CA PRO A 319 -5.46 -5.45 -31.26
C PRO A 319 -6.53 -4.37 -31.53
N ASN A 320 -6.41 -3.67 -32.64
CA ASN A 320 -7.29 -2.54 -32.98
C ASN A 320 -8.76 -2.92 -33.21
N ASP A 321 -9.02 -4.19 -33.46
CA ASP A 321 -10.35 -4.75 -33.70
C ASP A 321 -11.10 -5.14 -32.40
N ILE A 322 -10.43 -5.04 -31.24
CA ILE A 322 -11.02 -5.40 -29.95
C ILE A 322 -11.54 -4.14 -29.22
N ASP A 323 -12.86 -4.05 -29.05
CA ASP A 323 -13.44 -3.11 -28.10
C ASP A 323 -13.46 -3.73 -26.69
N LEU A 324 -12.65 -3.18 -25.80
CA LEU A 324 -12.55 -3.64 -24.41
C LEU A 324 -13.89 -3.65 -23.67
N ASN A 325 -14.80 -2.72 -23.97
CA ASN A 325 -16.09 -2.66 -23.29
C ASN A 325 -16.97 -3.87 -23.65
N THR A 326 -16.83 -4.43 -24.86
CA THR A 326 -17.57 -5.60 -25.29
C THR A 326 -16.97 -6.93 -24.79
N VAL A 327 -15.70 -6.91 -24.41
CA VAL A 327 -15.02 -8.04 -23.75
C VAL A 327 -15.22 -7.99 -22.23
N LEU A 328 -14.95 -6.85 -21.61
CA LEU A 328 -15.06 -6.60 -20.17
C LEU A 328 -16.51 -6.23 -19.79
N CYS A 329 -17.44 -7.13 -20.09
CA CYS A 329 -18.87 -6.99 -19.82
C CYS A 329 -19.43 -8.33 -19.31
N VAL A 330 -20.65 -8.31 -18.81
CA VAL A 330 -21.39 -9.56 -18.54
C VAL A 330 -22.01 -10.06 -19.86
N LYS A 331 -21.69 -11.27 -20.27
CA LYS A 331 -22.28 -11.93 -21.44
C LYS A 331 -23.26 -13.01 -21.02
N VAL A 332 -24.51 -12.88 -21.44
CA VAL A 332 -25.57 -13.83 -21.12
C VAL A 332 -26.14 -14.41 -22.45
N THR A 333 -26.12 -15.72 -22.57
CA THR A 333 -26.73 -16.38 -23.75
C THR A 333 -28.23 -16.30 -23.66
N ARG A 334 -28.90 -15.89 -24.76
CA ARG A 334 -30.35 -15.89 -24.93
C ARG A 334 -30.70 -16.45 -26.29
N THR A 335 -31.97 -16.83 -26.47
CA THR A 335 -32.53 -17.29 -27.75
C THR A 335 -33.48 -16.20 -28.22
N VAL A 336 -33.39 -15.91 -29.53
CA VAL A 336 -34.26 -14.93 -30.19
C VAL A 336 -35.56 -15.62 -30.64
N ASP A 337 -36.63 -14.93 -30.43
CA ASP A 337 -37.96 -15.38 -30.84
C ASP A 337 -38.41 -14.73 -32.18
N ASN A 338 -39.70 -14.83 -32.53
CA ASN A 338 -40.26 -14.17 -33.71
C ASN A 338 -40.19 -12.65 -33.57
N GLY A 339 -39.70 -11.93 -34.58
CA GLY A 339 -39.59 -10.48 -34.57
C GLY A 339 -38.36 -9.92 -33.88
N ALA A 340 -37.29 -10.73 -33.78
CA ALA A 340 -36.00 -10.35 -33.16
C ALA A 340 -36.15 -9.89 -31.68
N VAL A 341 -36.98 -10.61 -30.90
CA VAL A 341 -37.23 -10.34 -29.49
C VAL A 341 -36.52 -11.39 -28.62
N PHE A 342 -35.97 -10.99 -27.49
CA PHE A 342 -35.41 -11.89 -26.47
C PHE A 342 -35.86 -11.44 -25.06
N SER A 343 -35.85 -12.35 -24.10
CA SER A 343 -36.19 -12.07 -22.70
C SER A 343 -34.94 -11.97 -21.83
N LEU A 344 -34.88 -10.93 -20.99
CA LEU A 344 -33.83 -10.70 -19.99
C LEU A 344 -34.46 -10.13 -18.72
N TYR A 345 -34.22 -10.74 -17.55
CA TYR A 345 -34.76 -10.32 -16.24
C TYR A 345 -36.27 -10.07 -16.25
N ASN A 346 -37.02 -10.99 -16.84
CA ASN A 346 -38.49 -10.92 -16.99
C ASN A 346 -39.00 -9.73 -17.83
N LYS A 347 -38.12 -9.12 -18.64
CA LYS A 347 -38.49 -8.09 -19.61
C LYS A 347 -38.15 -8.55 -21.01
N SER A 348 -38.99 -8.15 -21.97
CA SER A 348 -38.77 -8.44 -23.39
C SER A 348 -38.07 -7.26 -24.06
N PHE A 349 -37.02 -7.55 -24.83
CA PHE A 349 -36.23 -6.58 -25.57
C PHE A 349 -36.28 -6.93 -27.05
N LYS A 350 -36.47 -5.93 -27.89
CA LYS A 350 -36.44 -6.08 -29.34
C LYS A 350 -35.08 -5.57 -29.86
N ILE A 351 -34.42 -6.37 -30.69
CA ILE A 351 -33.17 -5.99 -31.34
C ILE A 351 -33.47 -4.97 -32.42
N LEU A 352 -32.78 -3.82 -32.39
CA LEU A 352 -32.92 -2.78 -33.38
C LEU A 352 -31.91 -2.97 -34.51
N GLU A 353 -32.34 -2.70 -35.75
CA GLU A 353 -31.44 -2.65 -36.91
C GLU A 353 -30.49 -1.45 -36.75
N ASN A 354 -29.20 -1.68 -36.93
CA ASN A 354 -28.24 -0.59 -37.02
C ASN A 354 -28.40 0.15 -38.35
N ASN A 355 -28.82 1.41 -38.32
CA ASN A 355 -29.04 2.23 -39.51
C ASN A 355 -27.81 2.40 -40.41
N ASN A 356 -26.60 2.04 -39.96
CA ASN A 356 -25.34 2.25 -40.65
C ASN A 356 -24.71 1.01 -41.29
N ASN A 357 -25.28 -0.19 -41.07
CA ASN A 357 -24.80 -1.43 -41.69
C ASN A 357 -25.99 -2.29 -42.06
N SER A 358 -25.99 -2.85 -43.27
CA SER A 358 -26.97 -3.84 -43.76
C SER A 358 -26.87 -5.16 -42.99
N SER A 359 -26.79 -5.10 -41.65
CA SER A 359 -26.67 -6.29 -40.82
C SER A 359 -28.02 -6.98 -40.69
N ILE A 360 -28.04 -8.23 -41.14
CA ILE A 360 -29.22 -9.09 -41.06
C ILE A 360 -29.51 -9.39 -39.61
N LEU A 361 -30.71 -9.10 -39.12
CA LEU A 361 -31.17 -9.44 -37.80
C LEU A 361 -31.01 -10.94 -37.51
N PRO A 362 -30.70 -11.30 -36.24
CA PRO A 362 -30.57 -12.71 -35.86
C PRO A 362 -31.81 -13.52 -36.22
N PRO A 363 -31.67 -14.68 -36.90
CA PRO A 363 -32.80 -15.50 -37.26
C PRO A 363 -33.54 -16.06 -36.03
N ARG A 364 -34.81 -16.40 -36.20
CA ARG A 364 -35.61 -17.05 -35.16
C ARG A 364 -34.88 -18.28 -34.60
N LYS A 365 -34.95 -18.45 -33.26
CA LYS A 365 -34.30 -19.54 -32.50
C LYS A 365 -32.77 -19.51 -32.51
N SER A 366 -32.14 -18.48 -33.11
CA SER A 366 -30.68 -18.30 -32.98
C SER A 366 -30.27 -17.97 -31.56
N ARG A 367 -29.07 -18.39 -31.19
CA ARG A 367 -28.44 -18.01 -29.91
C ARG A 367 -27.71 -16.72 -30.10
N ILE A 368 -27.95 -15.77 -29.19
CA ILE A 368 -27.31 -14.48 -29.13
C ILE A 368 -26.59 -14.33 -27.78
N TYR A 369 -25.58 -13.46 -27.72
CA TYR A 369 -25.00 -12.97 -26.47
C TYR A 369 -25.55 -11.59 -26.16
N VAL A 370 -26.20 -11.46 -25.02
CA VAL A 370 -26.61 -10.17 -24.48
C VAL A 370 -25.46 -9.64 -23.68
N LEU A 371 -24.90 -8.49 -24.08
CA LEU A 371 -23.77 -7.79 -23.46
C LEU A 371 -24.33 -6.75 -22.51
N ILE A 372 -23.87 -6.77 -21.23
CA ILE A 372 -24.32 -5.83 -20.21
C ILE A 372 -23.11 -5.15 -19.62
N ASN A 373 -23.02 -3.83 -19.78
CA ASN A 373 -21.93 -3.01 -19.26
C ASN A 373 -22.45 -1.62 -18.91
N PRO A 374 -22.05 -1.02 -17.76
CA PRO A 374 -22.46 0.34 -17.40
C PRO A 374 -22.15 1.41 -18.46
N ALA A 375 -21.10 1.22 -19.25
CA ALA A 375 -20.68 2.20 -20.26
C ALA A 375 -21.65 2.32 -21.45
N PHE A 376 -22.36 1.24 -21.80
CA PHE A 376 -23.27 1.23 -22.97
C PHE A 376 -24.65 0.65 -22.67
N GLY A 377 -24.91 0.18 -21.44
CA GLY A 377 -26.16 -0.48 -21.08
C GLY A 377 -26.25 -1.92 -21.57
N ILE A 378 -27.23 -2.20 -22.42
CA ILE A 378 -27.49 -3.53 -22.99
C ILE A 378 -27.28 -3.48 -24.50
N LYS A 379 -26.43 -4.36 -25.02
CA LYS A 379 -26.24 -4.60 -26.46
C LYS A 379 -26.38 -6.10 -26.78
N VAL A 380 -26.57 -6.42 -28.02
CA VAL A 380 -26.71 -7.81 -28.47
C VAL A 380 -25.59 -8.12 -29.45
N GLN A 381 -24.89 -9.21 -29.22
CA GLN A 381 -23.92 -9.75 -30.17
C GLN A 381 -24.47 -11.03 -30.81
N TYR A 382 -24.54 -11.01 -32.12
CA TYR A 382 -24.80 -12.18 -32.93
C TYR A 382 -23.64 -12.35 -33.91
N GLU A 383 -23.00 -13.51 -33.86
CA GLU A 383 -21.72 -13.76 -34.56
C GLU A 383 -20.70 -12.67 -34.31
N LYS A 384 -20.29 -11.90 -35.32
CA LYS A 384 -19.36 -10.78 -35.24
C LYS A 384 -20.04 -9.42 -35.16
N THR A 385 -21.37 -9.37 -35.29
CA THR A 385 -22.13 -8.12 -35.34
C THR A 385 -22.69 -7.76 -33.97
N ILE A 386 -22.61 -6.47 -33.59
CA ILE A 386 -23.19 -5.93 -32.37
C ILE A 386 -24.37 -5.05 -32.75
N PHE A 387 -25.50 -5.27 -32.08
CA PHE A 387 -26.77 -4.55 -32.23
C PHE A 387 -27.12 -3.81 -30.97
N ASP A 388 -27.89 -2.74 -31.09
CA ASP A 388 -28.46 -1.97 -29.99
C ASP A 388 -29.78 -2.56 -29.48
#